data_dbd918c3c93e63cc3846c749f319b7c9
#
_entry.id   dbd918c3c93e63cc3846c749f319b7c9
#
_cell.length_a   1.000
_cell.length_b   1.000
_cell.length_c   1.000
_cell.angle_alpha   90.00
_cell.angle_beta   90.00
_cell.angle_gamma   90.00
#
_symmetry.space_group_name_H-M   'P 1'
#
loop_
_entity.id
_entity.type
_entity.pdbx_description
1 polymer ?
#
loop_
_entity_poly.entity_id
_entity_poly.type
_entity_poly.pdbx_seq_one_letter_code
_entity_poly.pdbx_strand_id
1 'polypeptide(L)'
;MQYPKPILDLIESYSLLPGIGKKTAVRLAFHTLKMNDNDIKNFADSLVNLKEKLTNCEVCGRLSEEHVCDICSDPGRDKSTICVVASDNDLVAMENMQQYRGVYHVLDGLISPMDGIGPLDINIRSLFERAQDETVKEIILATNSSPEGEGTASFISRYLKNTDIRVTRIAQGISFGSDIEYVDEVTLSRAISGRIEL
;
A
#
# COMPACT_ATOMS: atom_id res chain seq x y z
N MET A 1 31.89 -17.57 26.50
CA MET A 1 32.47 -16.45 25.73
C MET A 1 31.36 -15.67 25.10
N GLN A 2 31.31 -14.36 25.28
CA GLN A 2 30.38 -13.46 24.59
C GLN A 2 31.12 -12.78 23.43
N TYR A 3 30.37 -12.44 22.37
CA TYR A 3 30.93 -11.63 21.30
C TYR A 3 31.31 -10.22 21.81
N PRO A 4 32.27 -9.54 21.16
CA PRO A 4 32.58 -8.14 21.45
C PRO A 4 31.32 -7.26 21.33
N LYS A 5 31.23 -6.22 22.16
CA LYS A 5 30.06 -5.36 22.25
C LYS A 5 29.55 -4.83 20.89
N PRO A 6 30.39 -4.32 19.98
CA PRO A 6 29.89 -3.83 18.68
C PRO A 6 29.18 -4.89 17.84
N ILE A 7 29.59 -6.17 17.95
CA ILE A 7 28.90 -7.27 17.25
C ILE A 7 27.55 -7.57 17.92
N LEU A 8 27.51 -7.53 19.27
CA LEU A 8 26.26 -7.74 20.01
C LEU A 8 25.24 -6.66 19.67
N ASP A 9 25.64 -5.38 19.67
CA ASP A 9 24.78 -4.24 19.34
C ASP A 9 24.21 -4.37 17.91
N LEU A 10 25.03 -4.81 16.96
CA LEU A 10 24.58 -5.03 15.58
C LEU A 10 23.63 -6.24 15.44
N ILE A 11 23.88 -7.33 16.19
CA ILE A 11 22.98 -8.49 16.25
C ILE A 11 21.62 -8.08 16.82
N GLU A 12 21.61 -7.26 17.86
CA GLU A 12 20.38 -6.74 18.46
C GLU A 12 19.61 -5.88 17.47
N SER A 13 20.30 -4.97 16.77
CA SER A 13 19.70 -4.13 15.72
C SER A 13 19.06 -4.95 14.61
N TYR A 14 19.73 -5.99 14.11
CA TYR A 14 19.13 -6.88 13.11
C TYR A 14 17.95 -7.68 13.66
N SER A 15 17.94 -8.01 14.95
CA SER A 15 16.85 -8.76 15.58
C SER A 15 15.58 -7.94 15.77
N LEU A 16 15.63 -6.60 15.63
CA LEU A 16 14.45 -5.74 15.62
C LEU A 16 13.63 -5.87 14.33
N LEU A 17 14.25 -6.38 13.26
CA LEU A 17 13.56 -6.52 11.98
C LEU A 17 12.59 -7.71 12.00
N PRO A 18 11.34 -7.55 11.53
CA PRO A 18 10.36 -8.63 11.53
C PRO A 18 10.85 -9.80 10.69
N GLY A 19 10.66 -11.02 11.19
CA GLY A 19 11.13 -12.24 10.54
C GLY A 19 12.62 -12.55 10.73
N ILE A 20 13.41 -11.69 11.37
CA ILE A 20 14.84 -11.93 11.66
C ILE A 20 15.00 -12.51 13.05
N GLY A 21 15.15 -13.83 13.11
CA GLY A 21 15.48 -14.52 14.35
C GLY A 21 16.97 -14.41 14.72
N LYS A 22 17.30 -14.71 15.98
CA LYS A 22 18.66 -14.57 16.54
C LYS A 22 19.77 -15.21 15.69
N LYS A 23 19.54 -16.41 15.13
CA LYS A 23 20.54 -17.09 14.27
C LYS A 23 20.80 -16.30 12.98
N THR A 24 19.76 -15.77 12.37
CA THR A 24 19.87 -14.94 11.15
C THR A 24 20.56 -13.62 11.47
N ALA A 25 20.21 -12.96 12.57
CA ALA A 25 20.85 -11.71 13.02
C ALA A 25 22.37 -11.89 13.22
N VAL A 26 22.79 -12.97 13.87
CA VAL A 26 24.22 -13.30 14.00
C VAL A 26 24.89 -13.44 12.64
N ARG A 27 24.28 -14.19 11.71
CA ARG A 27 24.82 -14.37 10.35
C ARG A 27 24.95 -13.05 9.60
N LEU A 28 23.96 -12.18 9.71
CA LEU A 28 23.97 -10.85 9.09
C LEU A 28 25.08 -9.97 9.70
N ALA A 29 25.22 -9.92 11.02
CA ALA A 29 26.24 -9.13 11.67
C ALA A 29 27.66 -9.55 11.25
N PHE A 30 27.93 -10.86 11.16
CA PHE A 30 29.23 -11.36 10.67
C PHE A 30 29.42 -11.17 9.16
N HIS A 31 28.34 -11.10 8.38
CA HIS A 31 28.44 -10.74 6.97
C HIS A 31 28.79 -9.26 6.82
N THR A 32 28.13 -8.37 7.55
CA THR A 32 28.40 -6.92 7.56
C THR A 32 29.86 -6.63 7.94
N LEU A 33 30.41 -7.37 8.92
CA LEU A 33 31.83 -7.24 9.30
C LEU A 33 32.81 -7.52 8.14
N LYS A 34 32.37 -8.29 7.12
CA LYS A 34 33.21 -8.63 5.96
C LYS A 34 32.97 -7.71 4.76
N MET A 35 31.99 -6.83 4.83
CA MET A 35 31.76 -5.83 3.80
C MET A 35 32.89 -4.79 3.79
N ASN A 36 33.08 -4.14 2.66
CA ASN A 36 34.00 -3.00 2.60
C ASN A 36 33.38 -1.76 3.29
N ASP A 37 34.23 -0.84 3.72
CA ASP A 37 33.81 0.34 4.49
C ASP A 37 32.83 1.24 3.72
N ASN A 38 32.96 1.33 2.40
CA ASN A 38 32.05 2.14 1.56
C ASN A 38 30.65 1.54 1.53
N ASP A 39 30.53 0.21 1.41
CA ASP A 39 29.22 -0.46 1.40
C ASP A 39 28.53 -0.34 2.76
N ILE A 40 29.28 -0.47 3.86
CA ILE A 40 28.76 -0.28 5.22
C ILE A 40 28.23 1.14 5.38
N LYS A 41 29.01 2.13 4.95
CA LYS A 41 28.61 3.54 5.03
C LYS A 41 27.37 3.82 4.19
N ASN A 42 27.35 3.38 2.94
CA ASN A 42 26.20 3.54 2.05
C ASN A 42 24.93 2.89 2.63
N PHE A 43 25.06 1.72 3.25
CA PHE A 43 23.94 1.03 3.89
C PHE A 43 23.42 1.80 5.11
N ALA A 44 24.32 2.28 5.97
CA ALA A 44 23.96 3.11 7.12
C ALA A 44 23.29 4.43 6.68
N ASP A 45 23.86 5.12 5.70
CA ASP A 45 23.31 6.35 5.14
C ASP A 45 21.92 6.12 4.52
N SER A 46 21.71 4.97 3.86
CA SER A 46 20.38 4.62 3.29
C SER A 46 19.32 4.45 4.38
N LEU A 47 19.67 3.84 5.52
CA LEU A 47 18.76 3.69 6.65
C LEU A 47 18.39 5.04 7.29
N VAL A 48 19.37 5.92 7.47
CA VAL A 48 19.16 7.25 8.05
C VAL A 48 18.32 8.12 7.10
N ASN A 49 18.73 8.19 5.83
CA ASN A 49 18.08 9.02 4.81
C ASN A 49 16.63 8.61 4.53
N LEU A 50 16.27 7.33 4.75
CA LEU A 50 14.92 6.84 4.50
C LEU A 50 13.85 7.67 5.22
N LYS A 51 14.07 7.98 6.50
CA LYS A 51 13.12 8.79 7.29
C LYS A 51 13.28 10.29 7.12
N GLU A 52 14.49 10.74 6.77
CA GLU A 52 14.76 12.17 6.60
C GLU A 52 14.27 12.73 5.27
N LYS A 53 14.27 11.89 4.21
CA LYS A 53 13.96 12.33 2.84
C LYS A 53 12.56 11.95 2.37
N LEU A 54 11.86 11.06 3.09
CA LEU A 54 10.51 10.68 2.72
C LEU A 54 9.47 11.44 3.53
N THR A 55 8.48 11.93 2.82
CA THR A 55 7.26 12.53 3.36
C THR A 55 6.05 11.88 2.68
N ASN A 56 4.86 12.19 3.16
CA ASN A 56 3.64 11.79 2.48
C ASN A 56 3.19 12.91 1.54
N CYS A 57 2.82 12.55 0.31
CA CYS A 57 2.23 13.48 -0.63
C CYS A 57 0.97 14.11 -0.04
N GLU A 58 0.92 15.45 0.02
CA GLU A 58 -0.20 16.20 0.59
C GLU A 58 -1.54 15.95 -0.12
N VAL A 59 -1.48 15.50 -1.39
CA VAL A 59 -2.67 15.25 -2.20
C VAL A 59 -3.18 13.82 -2.04
N CYS A 60 -2.32 12.81 -2.14
CA CYS A 60 -2.75 11.41 -2.25
C CYS A 60 -2.30 10.51 -1.10
N GLY A 61 -1.44 10.99 -0.21
CA GLY A 61 -0.95 10.24 0.94
C GLY A 61 0.16 9.23 0.65
N ARG A 62 0.59 9.04 -0.63
CA ARG A 62 1.70 8.14 -0.94
C ARG A 62 3.04 8.69 -0.43
N LEU A 63 4.00 7.79 -0.20
CA LEU A 63 5.38 8.17 0.09
C LEU A 63 6.00 8.92 -1.09
N SER A 64 6.67 10.04 -0.80
CA SER A 64 7.25 10.96 -1.79
C SER A 64 8.48 11.65 -1.20
N GLU A 65 9.43 12.06 -2.05
CA GLU A 65 10.52 12.96 -1.66
C GLU A 65 10.06 14.42 -1.67
N GLU A 66 8.99 14.74 -2.41
CA GLU A 66 8.42 16.07 -2.56
C GLU A 66 7.04 16.18 -1.90
N HIS A 67 6.62 17.42 -1.57
CA HIS A 67 5.29 17.69 -0.99
C HIS A 67 4.14 17.19 -1.88
N VAL A 68 4.29 17.23 -3.19
CA VAL A 68 3.35 16.67 -4.17
C VAL A 68 4.10 15.69 -5.05
N CYS A 69 3.68 14.43 -5.04
CA CYS A 69 4.34 13.36 -5.77
C CYS A 69 4.24 13.54 -7.30
N ASP A 70 5.09 12.82 -8.01
CA ASP A 70 5.18 12.76 -9.47
C ASP A 70 3.83 12.48 -10.15
N ILE A 71 3.01 11.56 -9.60
CA ILE A 71 1.69 11.23 -10.16
C ILE A 71 0.69 12.39 -9.99
N CYS A 72 0.66 13.01 -8.82
CA CYS A 72 -0.28 14.11 -8.55
C CYS A 72 0.08 15.40 -9.29
N SER A 73 1.37 15.64 -9.53
CA SER A 73 1.89 16.79 -10.28
C SER A 73 1.83 16.62 -11.80
N ASP A 74 1.70 15.38 -12.29
CA ASP A 74 1.65 15.10 -13.74
C ASP A 74 0.37 15.66 -14.38
N PRO A 75 0.47 16.63 -15.31
CA PRO A 75 -0.69 17.18 -16.02
C PRO A 75 -1.33 16.19 -17.01
N GLY A 76 -0.63 15.11 -17.37
CA GLY A 76 -1.13 14.07 -18.26
C GLY A 76 -2.07 13.06 -17.58
N ARG A 77 -2.27 13.18 -16.26
CA ARG A 77 -3.16 12.29 -15.49
C ARG A 77 -4.60 12.81 -15.47
N ASP A 78 -5.53 11.88 -15.58
CA ASP A 78 -6.96 12.16 -15.42
C ASP A 78 -7.30 12.31 -13.93
N LYS A 79 -7.43 13.55 -13.47
CA LYS A 79 -7.76 13.87 -12.07
C LYS A 79 -9.22 13.62 -11.71
N SER A 80 -10.07 13.33 -12.70
CA SER A 80 -11.48 13.02 -12.46
C SER A 80 -11.69 11.59 -11.94
N THR A 81 -10.68 10.73 -12.03
CA THR A 81 -10.76 9.33 -11.61
C THR A 81 -9.69 9.05 -10.54
N ILE A 82 -10.13 8.64 -9.35
CA ILE A 82 -9.26 8.35 -8.20
C ILE A 82 -9.29 6.85 -7.90
N CYS A 83 -8.14 6.18 -7.96
CA CYS A 83 -7.99 4.80 -7.52
C CYS A 83 -7.52 4.77 -6.06
N VAL A 84 -8.34 4.20 -5.18
CA VAL A 84 -8.07 4.10 -3.74
C VAL A 84 -7.41 2.75 -3.46
N VAL A 85 -6.22 2.80 -2.87
CA VAL A 85 -5.42 1.63 -2.49
C VAL A 85 -5.12 1.64 -1.00
N ALA A 86 -4.81 0.47 -0.42
CA ALA A 86 -4.51 0.37 1.00
C ALA A 86 -3.09 0.86 1.34
N SER A 87 -2.13 0.63 0.45
CA SER A 87 -0.70 0.91 0.69
C SER A 87 0.02 1.41 -0.56
N ASP A 88 1.23 1.97 -0.38
CA ASP A 88 2.12 2.32 -1.50
C ASP A 88 2.50 1.12 -2.36
N ASN A 89 2.65 -0.07 -1.77
CA ASN A 89 2.95 -1.28 -2.52
C ASN A 89 1.84 -1.63 -3.52
N ASP A 90 0.58 -1.44 -3.12
CA ASP A 90 -0.57 -1.65 -4.00
C ASP A 90 -0.58 -0.62 -5.14
N LEU A 91 -0.27 0.64 -4.82
CA LEU A 91 -0.13 1.70 -5.83
C LEU A 91 0.94 1.33 -6.86
N VAL A 92 2.12 0.92 -6.41
CA VAL A 92 3.23 0.52 -7.29
C VAL A 92 2.82 -0.65 -8.18
N ALA A 93 2.10 -1.64 -7.64
CA ALA A 93 1.57 -2.76 -8.43
C ALA A 93 0.60 -2.29 -9.51
N MET A 94 -0.29 -1.34 -9.19
CA MET A 94 -1.22 -0.73 -10.16
C MET A 94 -0.50 0.09 -11.24
N GLU A 95 0.51 0.88 -10.89
CA GLU A 95 1.31 1.67 -11.83
C GLU A 95 2.11 0.79 -12.79
N ASN A 96 2.61 -0.35 -12.34
CA ASN A 96 3.36 -1.28 -13.18
C ASN A 96 2.54 -1.83 -14.36
N MET A 97 1.20 -1.79 -14.31
CA MET A 97 0.35 -2.15 -15.44
C MET A 97 0.44 -1.15 -16.60
N GLN A 98 0.81 0.11 -16.34
CA GLN A 98 0.91 1.21 -17.32
C GLN A 98 -0.41 1.51 -18.10
N GLN A 99 -1.51 0.94 -17.69
CA GLN A 99 -2.83 1.09 -18.36
C GLN A 99 -3.72 2.11 -17.67
N TYR A 100 -3.52 2.33 -16.37
CA TYR A 100 -4.30 3.30 -15.60
C TYR A 100 -3.73 4.71 -15.77
N ARG A 101 -4.59 5.67 -16.09
CA ARG A 101 -4.22 7.07 -16.34
C ARG A 101 -4.81 8.04 -15.33
N GLY A 102 -5.58 7.57 -14.39
CA GLY A 102 -6.09 8.38 -13.29
C GLY A 102 -5.05 8.67 -12.21
N VAL A 103 -5.51 9.24 -11.11
CA VAL A 103 -4.68 9.49 -9.92
C VAL A 103 -5.02 8.51 -8.80
N TYR A 104 -4.18 8.46 -7.77
CA TYR A 104 -4.38 7.54 -6.66
C TYR A 104 -4.74 8.25 -5.36
N HIS A 105 -5.19 7.46 -4.41
CA HIS A 105 -5.29 7.82 -3.01
C HIS A 105 -4.85 6.62 -2.14
N VAL A 106 -3.84 6.84 -1.31
CA VAL A 106 -3.29 5.83 -0.40
C VAL A 106 -3.90 6.01 0.97
N LEU A 107 -4.55 4.97 1.47
CA LEU A 107 -5.20 4.98 2.79
C LEU A 107 -4.21 4.81 3.94
N ASP A 108 -3.03 4.25 3.68
CA ASP A 108 -2.02 3.88 4.68
C ASP A 108 -2.59 2.93 5.75
N GLY A 109 -3.43 2.00 5.33
CA GLY A 109 -4.07 0.99 6.17
C GLY A 109 -5.49 0.66 5.75
N LEU A 110 -6.13 -0.20 6.52
CA LEU A 110 -7.53 -0.62 6.38
C LEU A 110 -8.24 -0.52 7.73
N ILE A 111 -9.55 -0.29 7.71
CA ILE A 111 -10.37 -0.35 8.92
C ILE A 111 -10.37 -1.79 9.44
N SER A 112 -9.85 -2.00 10.64
CA SER A 112 -9.77 -3.29 11.32
C SER A 112 -10.21 -3.16 12.78
N PRO A 113 -11.49 -3.39 13.09
CA PRO A 113 -11.99 -3.32 14.47
C PRO A 113 -11.29 -4.31 15.40
N MET A 114 -10.84 -5.46 14.87
CA MET A 114 -10.13 -6.47 15.66
C MET A 114 -8.76 -5.96 16.14
N ASP A 115 -8.11 -5.11 15.32
CA ASP A 115 -6.82 -4.50 15.65
C ASP A 115 -6.97 -3.11 16.27
N GLY A 116 -8.20 -2.65 16.52
CA GLY A 116 -8.50 -1.33 17.06
C GLY A 116 -8.31 -0.18 16.06
N ILE A 117 -8.20 -0.48 14.76
CA ILE A 117 -8.00 0.52 13.70
C ILE A 117 -9.36 1.00 13.20
N GLY A 118 -9.67 2.26 13.47
CA GLY A 118 -10.88 2.93 13.00
C GLY A 118 -10.66 3.80 11.75
N PRO A 119 -11.72 4.43 11.24
CA PRO A 119 -11.62 5.32 10.07
C PRO A 119 -10.71 6.54 10.26
N LEU A 120 -10.48 6.97 11.52
CA LEU A 120 -9.63 8.12 11.82
C LEU A 120 -8.14 7.76 11.91
N ASP A 121 -7.82 6.47 11.96
CA ASP A 121 -6.45 5.99 12.06
C ASP A 121 -5.80 5.76 10.69
N ILE A 122 -6.59 5.90 9.61
CA ILE A 122 -6.14 5.78 8.22
C ILE A 122 -6.42 7.07 7.45
N ASN A 123 -5.77 7.25 6.30
CA ASN A 123 -5.90 8.46 5.48
C ASN A 123 -7.21 8.53 4.68
N ILE A 124 -8.34 8.30 5.32
CA ILE A 124 -9.66 8.32 4.66
C ILE A 124 -10.28 9.72 4.63
N ARG A 125 -9.94 10.57 5.58
CA ARG A 125 -10.49 11.93 5.68
C ARG A 125 -10.10 12.77 4.46
N SER A 126 -8.84 12.74 4.07
CA SER A 126 -8.36 13.48 2.90
C SER A 126 -8.95 12.94 1.58
N LEU A 127 -9.33 11.65 1.51
CA LEU A 127 -10.13 11.14 0.39
C LEU A 127 -11.47 11.84 0.29
N PHE A 128 -12.17 12.01 1.41
CA PHE A 128 -13.48 12.67 1.43
C PHE A 128 -13.38 14.17 1.15
N GLU A 129 -12.30 14.82 1.57
CA GLU A 129 -12.00 16.22 1.21
C GLU A 129 -11.77 16.35 -0.31
N ARG A 130 -11.00 15.43 -0.92
CA ARG A 130 -10.80 15.38 -2.37
C ARG A 130 -12.08 15.09 -3.14
N ALA A 131 -12.96 14.27 -2.59
CA ALA A 131 -14.25 13.94 -3.19
C ALA A 131 -15.24 15.12 -3.21
N GLN A 132 -14.95 16.24 -2.55
CA GLN A 132 -15.76 17.46 -2.66
C GLN A 132 -15.43 18.29 -3.90
N ASP A 133 -14.34 17.96 -4.61
CA ASP A 133 -14.00 18.60 -5.87
C ASP A 133 -14.97 18.13 -6.98
N GLU A 134 -15.70 19.04 -7.57
CA GLU A 134 -16.70 18.78 -8.63
C GLU A 134 -16.09 18.13 -9.89
N THR A 135 -14.77 18.18 -10.04
CA THR A 135 -14.07 17.53 -11.14
C THR A 135 -13.95 16.01 -10.96
N VAL A 136 -14.06 15.50 -9.72
CA VAL A 136 -14.00 14.08 -9.40
C VAL A 136 -15.31 13.39 -9.78
N LYS A 137 -15.24 12.43 -10.70
CA LYS A 137 -16.39 11.69 -11.25
C LYS A 137 -16.44 10.24 -10.83
N GLU A 138 -15.28 9.64 -10.58
CA GLU A 138 -15.20 8.23 -10.22
C GLU A 138 -14.16 7.98 -9.12
N ILE A 139 -14.54 7.15 -8.16
CA ILE A 139 -13.65 6.57 -7.15
C ILE A 139 -13.66 5.06 -7.33
N ILE A 140 -12.51 4.51 -7.71
CA ILE A 140 -12.27 3.08 -7.89
C ILE A 140 -11.69 2.52 -6.59
N LEU A 141 -12.38 1.59 -5.95
CA LEU A 141 -11.90 0.94 -4.73
C LEU A 141 -11.04 -0.27 -5.10
N ALA A 142 -9.74 -0.18 -4.86
CA ALA A 142 -8.75 -1.22 -5.13
C ALA A 142 -8.13 -1.76 -3.82
N THR A 143 -8.95 -1.89 -2.79
CA THR A 143 -8.55 -2.53 -1.52
C THR A 143 -8.54 -4.05 -1.65
N ASN A 144 -7.78 -4.72 -0.79
CA ASN A 144 -7.67 -6.18 -0.76
C ASN A 144 -9.03 -6.87 -0.60
N SER A 145 -9.14 -8.12 -1.07
CA SER A 145 -10.34 -8.96 -0.92
C SER A 145 -10.40 -9.63 0.47
N SER A 146 -9.88 -8.96 1.51
CA SER A 146 -9.98 -9.39 2.92
C SER A 146 -11.23 -8.78 3.58
N PRO A 147 -11.66 -9.28 4.74
CA PRO A 147 -12.76 -8.69 5.51
C PRO A 147 -12.56 -7.21 5.81
N GLU A 148 -11.32 -6.79 6.12
CA GLU A 148 -10.93 -5.40 6.39
C GLU A 148 -11.03 -4.55 5.13
N GLY A 149 -10.54 -5.07 3.98
CA GLY A 149 -10.63 -4.40 2.69
C GLY A 149 -12.07 -4.22 2.21
N GLU A 150 -12.93 -5.25 2.40
CA GLU A 150 -14.37 -5.18 2.12
C GLU A 150 -15.08 -4.20 3.06
N GLY A 151 -14.75 -4.23 4.35
CA GLY A 151 -15.28 -3.31 5.35
C GLY A 151 -14.94 -1.86 5.03
N THR A 152 -13.68 -1.59 4.68
CA THR A 152 -13.20 -0.27 4.28
C THR A 152 -13.87 0.22 3.01
N ALA A 153 -13.97 -0.63 1.98
CA ALA A 153 -14.66 -0.31 0.74
C ALA A 153 -16.14 0.02 0.96
N SER A 154 -16.82 -0.78 1.79
CA SER A 154 -18.23 -0.56 2.15
C SER A 154 -18.43 0.74 2.93
N PHE A 155 -17.49 1.09 3.81
CA PHE A 155 -17.51 2.34 4.55
C PHE A 155 -17.40 3.55 3.61
N ILE A 156 -16.42 3.54 2.70
CA ILE A 156 -16.22 4.60 1.70
C ILE A 156 -17.45 4.73 0.79
N SER A 157 -17.95 3.62 0.25
CA SER A 157 -19.14 3.60 -0.62
C SER A 157 -20.37 4.17 0.07
N ARG A 158 -20.57 3.85 1.35
CA ARG A 158 -21.69 4.38 2.14
C ARG A 158 -21.61 5.89 2.35
N TYR A 159 -20.41 6.40 2.63
CA TYR A 159 -20.17 7.82 2.83
C TYR A 159 -20.45 8.62 1.55
N LEU A 160 -20.06 8.09 0.39
CA LEU A 160 -20.23 8.74 -0.91
C LEU A 160 -21.59 8.48 -1.57
N LYS A 161 -22.49 7.71 -0.95
CA LYS A 161 -23.77 7.28 -1.54
C LYS A 161 -24.66 8.43 -2.03
N ASN A 162 -24.58 9.59 -1.38
CA ASN A 162 -25.42 10.75 -1.69
C ASN A 162 -24.67 11.83 -2.49
N THR A 163 -23.57 11.46 -3.13
CA THR A 163 -22.81 12.32 -4.05
C THR A 163 -23.04 11.85 -5.49
N ASP A 164 -22.71 12.70 -6.46
CA ASP A 164 -22.77 12.36 -7.90
C ASP A 164 -21.56 11.53 -8.37
N ILE A 165 -20.69 11.13 -7.44
CA ILE A 165 -19.48 10.36 -7.73
C ILE A 165 -19.84 8.89 -7.94
N ARG A 166 -19.40 8.32 -9.05
CA ARG A 166 -19.49 6.89 -9.30
C ARG A 166 -18.47 6.13 -8.45
N VAL A 167 -18.92 5.31 -7.52
CA VAL A 167 -18.05 4.45 -6.73
C VAL A 167 -18.05 3.06 -7.35
N THR A 168 -16.88 2.63 -7.82
CA THR A 168 -16.66 1.31 -8.43
C THR A 168 -15.65 0.51 -7.63
N ARG A 169 -15.55 -0.78 -7.91
CA ARG A 169 -14.56 -1.67 -7.33
C ARG A 169 -13.85 -2.45 -8.42
N ILE A 170 -12.55 -2.73 -8.23
CA ILE A 170 -11.82 -3.62 -9.12
C ILE A 170 -12.50 -4.99 -9.16
N ALA A 171 -12.54 -5.61 -10.34
CA ALA A 171 -13.14 -6.92 -10.54
C ALA A 171 -12.46 -7.97 -9.66
N GLN A 172 -13.26 -8.86 -9.09
CA GLN A 172 -12.81 -9.97 -8.27
C GLN A 172 -13.23 -11.26 -8.95
N GLY A 173 -12.31 -12.20 -9.07
CA GLY A 173 -12.62 -13.46 -9.76
C GLY A 173 -11.41 -14.36 -9.91
N ILE A 174 -11.54 -15.32 -10.81
CA ILE A 174 -10.53 -16.35 -11.10
C ILE A 174 -9.34 -15.67 -11.79
N SER A 175 -8.13 -15.92 -11.29
CA SER A 175 -6.90 -15.40 -11.88
C SER A 175 -6.65 -16.04 -13.26
N PHE A 176 -6.13 -15.25 -14.20
CA PHE A 176 -5.77 -15.76 -15.52
C PHE A 176 -4.74 -16.91 -15.41
N GLY A 177 -5.01 -18.02 -16.09
CA GLY A 177 -4.16 -19.21 -16.06
C GLY A 177 -4.41 -20.15 -14.87
N SER A 178 -5.39 -19.88 -14.01
CA SER A 178 -5.79 -20.79 -12.94
C SER A 178 -6.86 -21.79 -13.43
N ASP A 179 -6.74 -23.05 -13.03
CA ASP A 179 -7.78 -24.05 -13.24
C ASP A 179 -8.90 -23.89 -12.23
N ILE A 180 -10.16 -23.95 -12.68
CA ILE A 180 -11.36 -23.75 -11.87
C ILE A 180 -11.42 -24.72 -10.68
N GLU A 181 -10.91 -25.94 -10.83
CA GLU A 181 -10.95 -26.98 -9.80
C GLU A 181 -10.14 -26.64 -8.54
N TYR A 182 -9.16 -25.70 -8.63
CA TYR A 182 -8.32 -25.28 -7.49
C TYR A 182 -8.76 -23.94 -6.87
N VAL A 183 -9.83 -23.34 -7.39
CA VAL A 183 -10.33 -22.06 -6.89
C VAL A 183 -11.29 -22.30 -5.73
N ASP A 184 -11.12 -21.54 -4.64
CA ASP A 184 -11.99 -21.64 -3.48
C ASP A 184 -13.43 -21.19 -3.78
N GLU A 185 -14.39 -21.66 -2.97
CA GLU A 185 -15.83 -21.43 -3.16
C GLU A 185 -16.21 -19.95 -3.13
N VAL A 186 -15.54 -19.13 -2.31
CA VAL A 186 -15.83 -17.69 -2.18
C VAL A 186 -15.43 -16.97 -3.46
N THR A 187 -14.24 -17.26 -3.97
CA THR A 187 -13.73 -16.70 -5.24
C THR A 187 -14.62 -17.12 -6.42
N LEU A 188 -15.04 -18.39 -6.48
CA LEU A 188 -15.98 -18.87 -7.52
C LEU A 188 -17.33 -18.14 -7.44
N SER A 189 -17.88 -17.98 -6.25
CA SER A 189 -19.16 -17.27 -6.04
C SER A 189 -19.07 -15.82 -6.51
N ARG A 190 -17.95 -15.13 -6.21
CA ARG A 190 -17.70 -13.76 -6.66
C ARG A 190 -17.54 -13.67 -8.18
N ALA A 191 -16.81 -14.60 -8.78
CA ALA A 191 -16.62 -14.67 -10.23
C ALA A 191 -17.97 -14.84 -10.97
N ILE A 192 -18.85 -15.71 -10.46
CA ILE A 192 -20.19 -15.90 -11.03
C ILE A 192 -21.07 -14.65 -10.85
N SER A 193 -20.99 -14.03 -9.67
CA SER A 193 -21.79 -12.82 -9.39
C SER A 193 -21.33 -11.62 -10.23
N GLY A 194 -20.03 -11.50 -10.47
CA GLY A 194 -19.41 -10.43 -11.26
C GLY A 194 -19.23 -10.76 -12.74
N ARG A 195 -19.87 -11.84 -13.26
CA ARG A 195 -19.77 -12.21 -14.68
C ARG A 195 -20.24 -11.10 -15.59
N ILE A 196 -19.56 -10.95 -16.71
CA ILE A 196 -19.89 -9.97 -17.77
C ILE A 196 -20.49 -10.69 -18.97
N GLU A 197 -21.33 -9.97 -19.73
CA GLU A 197 -21.84 -10.41 -21.02
C GLU A 197 -20.72 -10.26 -22.08
N LEU A 198 -20.60 -11.23 -23.00
CA LEU A 198 -19.60 -11.25 -24.07
C LEU A 198 -20.16 -10.66 -25.36
#